data_d4bfb571ba65332bbc3ae5fd8f35be97
#
_entry.id   d4bfb571ba65332bbc3ae5fd8f35be97
#
_cell.length_a   1.000
_cell.length_b   1.000
_cell.length_c   1.000
_cell.angle_alpha   90.00
_cell.angle_beta   90.00
_cell.angle_gamma   90.00
#
_symmetry.space_group_name_H-M   'P 1'
#
loop_
_entity.id
_entity.type
_entity.pdbx_description
1 polymer ?
#
loop_
_entity_poly.entity_id
_entity_poly.type
_entity_poly.pdbx_seq_one_letter_code
_entity_poly.pdbx_strand_id
1 'polypeptide(L)'
;MNEMELKYGCNPNQKPSRIIMENGAELPVKVLCGKPGYINFLDAFNGIQLVMELKKATGLPAATSFKHVSPAGAAIGKPLTEDLKKVYRVEDMGEMSLLACAYARARGADRMSSFGDFIALSDVCDADTAMIIKKEVSDGIIAPGYTAEALDILKQKKKGNYNIIEIDENYKPEPIEKKQVFGITFEQGRNEFKIDDELFKNIVSENKNLPKEALDDLIVAMITLKYTQSNSVCYAKDGQAIGIGAGQQSRIHCTRLAGSKADVWWLRQAPQTLNLKFREGLGRADVDNAIDLYVGDESEDLLRDGVWENFFEVKPSVFTREEKREWLNKNENVALASDAFFPFGDNIERAHKSGVKYIAEPGGSVRDDSVIETCNKYDMVLCFTGMRLFHH
;
A
#
# COMPACT_ATOMS: atom_id res chain seq x y z
N MET A 1 28.86 -6.63 -12.35
CA MET A 1 28.98 -5.15 -12.49
C MET A 1 28.62 -4.56 -11.14
N ASN A 2 29.49 -3.78 -10.51
CA ASN A 2 29.28 -3.23 -9.17
C ASN A 2 28.62 -1.84 -9.15
N GLU A 3 28.41 -1.21 -10.30
CA GLU A 3 27.72 0.07 -10.43
C GLU A 3 26.90 0.17 -11.73
N MET A 4 25.94 1.07 -11.74
CA MET A 4 25.13 1.40 -12.92
C MET A 4 24.90 2.90 -12.97
N GLU A 5 25.27 3.54 -14.09
CA GLU A 5 24.99 4.95 -14.34
C GLU A 5 23.50 5.18 -14.57
N LEU A 6 22.98 6.27 -14.02
CA LEU A 6 21.60 6.70 -14.17
C LEU A 6 21.56 8.04 -14.93
N LYS A 7 20.44 8.30 -15.60
CA LYS A 7 20.27 9.51 -16.41
C LYS A 7 20.42 10.80 -15.59
N TYR A 8 19.91 10.80 -14.37
CA TYR A 8 19.99 11.87 -13.35
C TYR A 8 19.52 11.33 -12.00
N GLY A 9 19.70 12.07 -10.93
CA GLY A 9 19.22 11.74 -9.58
C GLY A 9 17.72 11.95 -9.42
N CYS A 10 17.26 12.51 -8.30
CA CYS A 10 15.86 12.83 -8.11
C CYS A 10 15.33 13.84 -9.15
N ASN A 11 16.19 14.76 -9.59
CA ASN A 11 15.82 15.82 -10.54
C ASN A 11 16.81 15.87 -11.72
N PRO A 12 16.38 16.36 -12.90
CA PRO A 12 17.21 16.39 -14.11
C PRO A 12 18.56 17.14 -14.00
N ASN A 13 18.66 18.10 -13.09
CA ASN A 13 19.89 18.86 -12.81
C ASN A 13 20.86 18.14 -11.86
N GLN A 14 20.43 17.05 -11.20
CA GLN A 14 21.26 16.29 -10.25
C GLN A 14 22.09 15.24 -11.01
N LYS A 15 23.22 15.68 -11.55
CA LYS A 15 24.19 14.86 -12.30
C LYS A 15 25.60 15.08 -11.75
N PRO A 16 26.48 14.03 -11.79
CA PRO A 16 26.23 12.66 -12.24
C PRO A 16 25.31 11.90 -11.28
N SER A 17 24.78 10.74 -11.73
CA SER A 17 23.93 9.86 -10.92
C SER A 17 24.25 8.41 -11.22
N ARG A 18 24.31 7.58 -10.18
CA ARG A 18 24.55 6.13 -10.29
C ARG A 18 24.03 5.40 -9.06
N ILE A 19 23.83 4.10 -9.19
CA ILE A 19 23.78 3.17 -8.07
C ILE A 19 25.08 2.37 -8.01
N ILE A 20 25.57 2.06 -6.82
CA ILE A 20 26.87 1.43 -6.63
C ILE A 20 26.87 0.55 -5.37
N MET A 21 27.58 -0.59 -5.44
CA MET A 21 27.96 -1.38 -4.28
C MET A 21 29.31 -0.90 -3.76
N GLU A 22 29.31 -0.18 -2.62
CA GLU A 22 30.53 0.40 -2.02
C GLU A 22 31.60 -0.65 -1.67
N ASN A 23 31.20 -1.86 -1.32
CA ASN A 23 32.10 -2.98 -1.02
C ASN A 23 32.70 -3.64 -2.29
N GLY A 24 32.36 -3.14 -3.48
CA GLY A 24 32.87 -3.67 -4.75
C GLY A 24 32.19 -4.97 -5.22
N ALA A 25 31.20 -5.50 -4.48
CA ALA A 25 30.41 -6.64 -4.90
C ALA A 25 29.58 -6.30 -6.16
N GLU A 26 29.07 -7.31 -6.84
CA GLU A 26 28.13 -7.09 -7.95
C GLU A 26 26.79 -6.56 -7.43
N LEU A 27 26.13 -5.70 -8.24
CA LEU A 27 24.77 -5.28 -7.98
C LEU A 27 23.85 -6.50 -7.91
N PRO A 28 22.99 -6.62 -6.88
CA PRO A 28 22.07 -7.75 -6.74
C PRO A 28 20.87 -7.70 -7.68
N VAL A 29 20.92 -6.83 -8.69
CA VAL A 29 19.82 -6.60 -9.63
C VAL A 29 20.29 -6.65 -11.07
N LYS A 30 19.39 -7.13 -11.95
CA LYS A 30 19.52 -7.04 -13.40
C LYS A 30 18.33 -6.29 -13.99
N VAL A 31 18.58 -5.33 -14.86
CA VAL A 31 17.55 -4.67 -15.66
C VAL A 31 17.29 -5.50 -16.92
N LEU A 32 16.13 -6.14 -16.98
CA LEU A 32 15.74 -7.01 -18.10
C LEU A 32 15.11 -6.22 -19.25
N CYS A 33 14.54 -5.05 -18.95
CA CYS A 33 13.93 -4.13 -19.92
C CYS A 33 13.86 -2.72 -19.36
N GLY A 34 13.82 -1.72 -20.21
CA GLY A 34 13.70 -0.31 -19.85
C GLY A 34 15.00 0.33 -19.37
N LYS A 35 14.88 1.48 -18.76
CA LYS A 35 15.99 2.26 -18.16
C LYS A 35 15.48 2.90 -16.86
N PRO A 36 15.44 2.16 -15.74
CA PRO A 36 14.97 2.68 -14.46
C PRO A 36 15.80 3.90 -14.03
N GLY A 37 15.12 4.91 -13.53
CA GLY A 37 15.75 6.09 -12.95
C GLY A 37 16.01 5.94 -11.44
N TYR A 38 16.58 6.97 -10.86
CA TYR A 38 16.97 7.04 -9.45
C TYR A 38 15.76 6.74 -8.51
N ILE A 39 14.61 7.41 -8.71
CA ILE A 39 13.41 7.21 -7.90
C ILE A 39 12.83 5.82 -8.12
N ASN A 40 12.89 5.28 -9.35
CA ASN A 40 12.43 3.92 -9.62
C ASN A 40 13.19 2.88 -8.79
N PHE A 41 14.52 3.03 -8.66
CA PHE A 41 15.31 2.14 -7.81
C PHE A 41 15.03 2.33 -6.31
N LEU A 42 14.76 3.55 -5.84
CA LEU A 42 14.33 3.77 -4.46
C LEU A 42 13.01 3.05 -4.16
N ASP A 43 12.02 3.18 -5.05
CA ASP A 43 10.74 2.48 -4.91
C ASP A 43 10.92 0.95 -4.98
N ALA A 44 11.72 0.47 -5.96
CA ALA A 44 12.01 -0.95 -6.15
C ALA A 44 12.64 -1.57 -4.90
N PHE A 45 13.69 -0.94 -4.35
CA PHE A 45 14.43 -1.51 -3.21
C PHE A 45 13.68 -1.43 -1.89
N ASN A 46 12.85 -0.42 -1.67
CA ASN A 46 11.96 -0.39 -0.52
C ASN A 46 10.81 -1.38 -0.69
N GLY A 47 10.21 -1.44 -1.86
CA GLY A 47 9.09 -2.35 -2.15
C GLY A 47 9.47 -3.81 -2.03
N ILE A 48 10.65 -4.23 -2.56
CA ILE A 48 11.06 -5.63 -2.49
C ILE A 48 11.32 -6.09 -1.05
N GLN A 49 11.90 -5.23 -0.21
CA GLN A 49 12.09 -5.55 1.21
C GLN A 49 10.75 -5.77 1.91
N LEU A 50 9.77 -4.90 1.67
CA LEU A 50 8.43 -5.00 2.24
C LEU A 50 7.77 -6.33 1.88
N VAL A 51 7.74 -6.71 0.60
CA VAL A 51 7.04 -7.93 0.17
C VAL A 51 7.74 -9.21 0.60
N MET A 52 9.07 -9.21 0.65
CA MET A 52 9.84 -10.35 1.17
C MET A 52 9.59 -10.56 2.66
N GLU A 53 9.47 -9.48 3.43
CA GLU A 53 9.14 -9.54 4.86
C GLU A 53 7.69 -10.01 5.08
N LEU A 54 6.72 -9.53 4.29
CA LEU A 54 5.33 -10.01 4.33
C LEU A 54 5.25 -11.51 4.03
N LYS A 55 5.91 -11.98 2.97
CA LYS A 55 5.97 -13.41 2.64
C LYS A 55 6.57 -14.23 3.78
N LYS A 56 7.66 -13.76 4.37
CA LYS A 56 8.32 -14.44 5.49
C LYS A 56 7.42 -14.53 6.73
N ALA A 57 6.68 -13.47 7.03
CA ALA A 57 5.82 -13.40 8.21
C ALA A 57 4.54 -14.23 8.06
N THR A 58 3.97 -14.30 6.85
CA THR A 58 2.63 -14.89 6.63
C THR A 58 2.65 -16.21 5.86
N GLY A 59 3.77 -16.54 5.19
CA GLY A 59 3.88 -17.72 4.32
C GLY A 59 3.12 -17.58 2.99
N LEU A 60 2.53 -16.43 2.71
CA LEU A 60 1.75 -16.16 1.49
C LEU A 60 2.52 -15.26 0.51
N PRO A 61 2.30 -15.40 -0.81
CA PRO A 61 2.82 -14.45 -1.77
C PRO A 61 2.37 -13.03 -1.41
N ALA A 62 3.21 -12.05 -1.68
CA ALA A 62 2.93 -10.66 -1.36
C ALA A 62 3.27 -9.73 -2.52
N ALA A 63 2.57 -8.61 -2.58
CA ALA A 63 2.80 -7.55 -3.56
C ALA A 63 2.63 -6.17 -2.92
N THR A 64 3.30 -5.17 -3.50
CA THR A 64 3.11 -3.77 -3.14
C THR A 64 3.08 -2.88 -4.38
N SER A 65 2.33 -1.79 -4.27
CA SER A 65 2.31 -0.67 -5.19
C SER A 65 3.02 0.49 -4.50
N PHE A 66 4.17 0.89 -5.02
CA PHE A 66 5.04 1.92 -4.43
C PHE A 66 5.03 3.18 -5.27
N LYS A 67 5.06 4.35 -4.62
CA LYS A 67 5.19 5.64 -5.28
C LYS A 67 5.77 6.68 -4.32
N HIS A 68 6.76 7.46 -4.81
CA HIS A 68 7.42 8.48 -3.99
C HIS A 68 8.00 7.92 -2.68
N VAL A 69 8.64 6.75 -2.79
CA VAL A 69 9.36 6.07 -1.69
C VAL A 69 8.45 5.72 -0.51
N SER A 70 7.17 5.46 -0.80
CA SER A 70 6.20 4.94 0.18
C SER A 70 5.19 4.02 -0.51
N PRO A 71 4.66 3.00 0.18
CA PRO A 71 3.62 2.16 -0.37
C PRO A 71 2.30 2.93 -0.49
N ALA A 72 1.68 2.89 -1.67
CA ALA A 72 0.28 3.26 -1.86
C ALA A 72 -0.65 2.12 -1.41
N GLY A 73 -0.16 0.89 -1.48
CA GLY A 73 -0.81 -0.31 -0.99
C GLY A 73 0.15 -1.48 -0.89
N ALA A 74 -0.18 -2.44 -0.02
CA ALA A 74 0.53 -3.69 0.17
C ALA A 74 -0.47 -4.79 0.55
N ALA A 75 -0.24 -6.01 0.10
CA ALA A 75 -1.15 -7.12 0.39
C ALA A 75 -0.47 -8.48 0.28
N ILE A 76 -1.06 -9.45 0.97
CA ILE A 76 -0.77 -10.87 0.82
C ILE A 76 -1.81 -11.54 -0.10
N GLY A 77 -1.43 -12.68 -0.67
CA GLY A 77 -2.27 -13.42 -1.61
C GLY A 77 -3.44 -14.12 -0.94
N LYS A 78 -4.60 -13.50 -1.01
CA LYS A 78 -5.90 -14.09 -0.63
C LYS A 78 -6.87 -13.98 -1.81
N PRO A 79 -7.74 -14.98 -2.06
CA PRO A 79 -8.75 -14.91 -3.12
C PRO A 79 -9.60 -13.65 -3.04
N LEU A 80 -10.03 -13.14 -4.19
CA LEU A 80 -10.92 -11.98 -4.27
C LEU A 80 -12.38 -12.42 -4.26
N THR A 81 -13.22 -11.65 -3.57
CA THR A 81 -14.69 -11.75 -3.73
C THR A 81 -15.10 -11.18 -5.10
N GLU A 82 -16.30 -11.52 -5.58
CA GLU A 82 -16.81 -10.99 -6.86
C GLU A 82 -16.92 -9.45 -6.85
N ASP A 83 -17.26 -8.84 -5.72
CA ASP A 83 -17.32 -7.39 -5.60
C ASP A 83 -15.91 -6.77 -5.66
N LEU A 84 -14.91 -7.37 -4.98
CA LEU A 84 -13.53 -6.92 -5.09
C LEU A 84 -12.96 -7.09 -6.50
N LYS A 85 -13.33 -8.16 -7.23
CA LYS A 85 -12.93 -8.30 -8.64
C LYS A 85 -13.45 -7.14 -9.48
N LYS A 86 -14.69 -6.70 -9.27
CA LYS A 86 -15.27 -5.51 -9.95
C LYS A 86 -14.53 -4.23 -9.56
N VAL A 87 -14.33 -4.00 -8.25
CA VAL A 87 -13.61 -2.81 -7.75
C VAL A 87 -12.20 -2.72 -8.32
N TYR A 88 -11.51 -3.88 -8.40
CA TYR A 88 -10.13 -3.95 -8.91
C TYR A 88 -10.06 -4.16 -10.43
N ARG A 89 -11.22 -4.30 -11.10
CA ARG A 89 -11.37 -4.45 -12.56
C ARG A 89 -10.60 -5.64 -13.11
N VAL A 90 -10.79 -6.76 -12.45
CA VAL A 90 -10.21 -8.07 -12.80
C VAL A 90 -11.28 -9.14 -12.93
N GLU A 91 -12.54 -8.75 -13.06
CA GLU A 91 -13.69 -9.66 -13.21
C GLU A 91 -13.59 -10.55 -14.46
N ASP A 92 -12.87 -10.10 -15.47
CA ASP A 92 -12.64 -10.82 -16.72
C ASP A 92 -11.47 -11.82 -16.64
N MET A 93 -10.76 -11.88 -15.50
CA MET A 93 -9.57 -12.73 -15.33
C MET A 93 -9.91 -14.19 -14.92
N GLY A 94 -11.14 -14.45 -14.49
CA GLY A 94 -11.52 -15.78 -13.99
C GLY A 94 -10.85 -16.14 -12.66
N GLU A 95 -10.31 -17.36 -12.57
CA GLU A 95 -9.50 -17.79 -11.43
C GLU A 95 -8.07 -17.26 -11.62
N MET A 96 -7.54 -16.65 -10.59
CA MET A 96 -6.21 -16.00 -10.58
C MET A 96 -5.28 -16.64 -9.58
N SER A 97 -3.98 -16.60 -9.85
CA SER A 97 -2.95 -16.97 -8.88
C SER A 97 -3.03 -16.11 -7.62
N LEU A 98 -2.55 -16.64 -6.50
CA LEU A 98 -2.50 -15.88 -5.24
C LEU A 98 -1.59 -14.64 -5.35
N LEU A 99 -0.54 -14.70 -6.18
CA LEU A 99 0.32 -13.54 -6.44
C LEU A 99 -0.43 -12.45 -7.20
N ALA A 100 -1.22 -12.82 -8.21
CA ALA A 100 -2.09 -11.91 -8.94
C ALA A 100 -3.14 -11.27 -8.02
N CYS A 101 -3.74 -12.06 -7.13
CA CYS A 101 -4.65 -11.54 -6.09
C CYS A 101 -3.95 -10.55 -5.15
N ALA A 102 -2.71 -10.84 -4.73
CA ALA A 102 -1.93 -9.93 -3.90
C ALA A 102 -1.70 -8.58 -4.59
N TYR A 103 -1.31 -8.60 -5.88
CA TYR A 103 -1.11 -7.35 -6.61
C TYR A 103 -2.41 -6.59 -6.86
N ALA A 104 -3.49 -7.28 -7.23
CA ALA A 104 -4.80 -6.63 -7.39
C ALA A 104 -5.25 -5.93 -6.09
N ARG A 105 -5.04 -6.55 -4.94
CA ARG A 105 -5.33 -5.98 -3.61
C ARG A 105 -4.39 -4.80 -3.29
N ALA A 106 -3.09 -4.94 -3.49
CA ALA A 106 -2.12 -3.89 -3.21
C ALA A 106 -2.40 -2.62 -4.02
N ARG A 107 -2.63 -2.76 -5.33
CA ARG A 107 -3.00 -1.64 -6.19
C ARG A 107 -4.40 -1.11 -5.87
N GLY A 108 -5.32 -2.00 -5.53
CA GLY A 108 -6.72 -1.69 -5.22
C GLY A 108 -6.92 -0.90 -3.93
N ALA A 109 -5.93 -0.86 -3.05
CA ALA A 109 -5.98 -0.10 -1.80
C ALA A 109 -6.21 1.40 -2.04
N ASP A 110 -5.46 1.96 -2.99
CA ASP A 110 -5.55 3.36 -3.39
C ASP A 110 -5.25 3.45 -4.90
N ARG A 111 -6.28 3.32 -5.71
CA ARG A 111 -6.15 3.29 -7.16
C ARG A 111 -5.66 4.62 -7.75
N MET A 112 -5.96 5.73 -7.09
CA MET A 112 -5.51 7.06 -7.49
C MET A 112 -4.00 7.22 -7.29
N SER A 113 -3.50 6.88 -6.10
CA SER A 113 -2.07 6.94 -5.79
C SER A 113 -1.25 5.90 -6.55
N SER A 114 -1.85 4.76 -6.90
CA SER A 114 -1.18 3.69 -7.65
C SER A 114 -1.04 3.96 -9.16
N PHE A 115 -1.59 5.03 -9.68
CA PHE A 115 -1.36 5.44 -11.07
C PHE A 115 0.10 5.84 -11.28
N GLY A 116 0.82 5.08 -12.11
CA GLY A 116 2.26 5.26 -12.32
C GLY A 116 3.12 4.70 -11.17
N ASP A 117 2.66 3.64 -10.49
CA ASP A 117 3.36 2.96 -9.42
C ASP A 117 4.64 2.23 -9.89
N PHE A 118 5.47 1.86 -8.91
CA PHE A 118 6.51 0.85 -9.06
C PHE A 118 6.10 -0.39 -8.26
N ILE A 119 6.06 -1.54 -8.93
CA ILE A 119 5.53 -2.79 -8.38
C ILE A 119 6.66 -3.62 -7.77
N ALA A 120 6.45 -4.20 -6.58
CA ALA A 120 7.33 -5.25 -6.08
C ALA A 120 6.52 -6.53 -5.78
N LEU A 121 7.07 -7.66 -6.15
CA LEU A 121 6.50 -8.99 -5.94
C LEU A 121 7.46 -9.86 -5.13
N SER A 122 6.95 -10.63 -4.19
CA SER A 122 7.74 -11.55 -3.37
C SER A 122 8.13 -12.86 -4.06
N ASP A 123 7.51 -13.15 -5.19
CA ASP A 123 7.63 -14.39 -5.94
C ASP A 123 7.89 -14.13 -7.43
N VAL A 124 8.26 -15.18 -8.14
CA VAL A 124 8.38 -15.14 -9.60
C VAL A 124 7.07 -14.65 -10.20
N CYS A 125 7.13 -13.57 -10.98
CA CYS A 125 5.96 -13.01 -11.65
C CYS A 125 5.40 -14.02 -12.67
N ASP A 126 4.14 -14.39 -12.49
CA ASP A 126 3.41 -15.28 -13.38
C ASP A 126 2.59 -14.52 -14.44
N ALA A 127 1.99 -15.27 -15.37
CA ALA A 127 1.21 -14.70 -16.47
C ALA A 127 -0.03 -13.95 -15.98
N ASP A 128 -0.72 -14.45 -14.96
CA ASP A 128 -1.92 -13.80 -14.40
C ASP A 128 -1.58 -12.42 -13.86
N THR A 129 -0.52 -12.34 -13.06
CA THR A 129 -0.02 -11.07 -12.50
C THR A 129 0.40 -10.11 -13.62
N ALA A 130 1.15 -10.59 -14.62
CA ALA A 130 1.56 -9.81 -15.77
C ALA A 130 0.37 -9.26 -16.58
N MET A 131 -0.71 -10.04 -16.71
CA MET A 131 -1.94 -9.60 -17.40
C MET A 131 -2.65 -8.46 -16.68
N ILE A 132 -2.69 -8.47 -15.35
CA ILE A 132 -3.21 -7.32 -14.57
C ILE A 132 -2.32 -6.10 -14.81
N ILE A 133 -1.00 -6.26 -14.66
CA ILE A 133 -0.02 -5.18 -14.86
C ILE A 133 -0.13 -4.58 -16.27
N LYS A 134 -0.33 -5.41 -17.28
CA LYS A 134 -0.49 -4.96 -18.68
C LYS A 134 -1.62 -3.95 -18.85
N LYS A 135 -2.73 -4.13 -18.12
CA LYS A 135 -3.93 -3.29 -18.20
C LYS A 135 -3.80 -1.97 -17.42
N GLU A 136 -2.81 -1.85 -16.53
CA GLU A 136 -2.66 -0.71 -15.61
C GLU A 136 -1.53 0.22 -16.05
N VAL A 137 -1.61 1.50 -15.65
CA VAL A 137 -0.51 2.46 -15.81
C VAL A 137 0.47 2.29 -14.64
N SER A 138 1.68 1.86 -14.96
CA SER A 138 2.74 1.54 -14.01
C SER A 138 4.10 1.96 -14.59
N ASP A 139 5.07 2.31 -13.75
CA ASP A 139 6.40 2.72 -14.18
C ASP A 139 7.39 1.56 -14.30
N GLY A 140 7.21 0.54 -13.49
CA GLY A 140 8.07 -0.62 -13.52
C GLY A 140 7.74 -1.66 -12.47
N ILE A 141 8.54 -2.71 -12.46
CA ILE A 141 8.38 -3.87 -11.59
C ILE A 141 9.74 -4.41 -11.16
N ILE A 142 9.80 -4.89 -9.92
CA ILE A 142 10.89 -5.72 -9.39
C ILE A 142 10.32 -7.02 -8.83
N ALA A 143 10.96 -8.14 -9.18
CA ALA A 143 10.62 -9.47 -8.69
C ALA A 143 11.87 -10.36 -8.66
N PRO A 144 11.86 -11.50 -7.92
CA PRO A 144 12.95 -12.47 -7.94
C PRO A 144 13.12 -13.18 -9.27
N GLY A 145 12.13 -13.11 -10.15
CA GLY A 145 12.17 -13.67 -11.50
C GLY A 145 10.85 -13.48 -12.23
N TYR A 146 10.79 -13.98 -13.45
CA TYR A 146 9.63 -13.88 -14.34
C TYR A 146 9.47 -15.17 -15.12
N THR A 147 8.25 -15.69 -15.25
CA THR A 147 8.01 -16.75 -16.25
C THR A 147 8.23 -16.20 -17.65
N ALA A 148 8.56 -17.05 -18.61
CA ALA A 148 8.77 -16.61 -19.99
C ALA A 148 7.56 -15.85 -20.54
N GLU A 149 6.36 -16.36 -20.27
CA GLU A 149 5.10 -15.75 -20.68
C GLU A 149 4.89 -14.38 -20.02
N ALA A 150 5.10 -14.26 -18.70
CA ALA A 150 4.99 -12.99 -17.98
C ALA A 150 5.96 -11.95 -18.53
N LEU A 151 7.21 -12.35 -18.79
CA LEU A 151 8.22 -11.45 -19.33
C LEU A 151 7.85 -10.94 -20.73
N ASP A 152 7.31 -11.81 -21.60
CA ASP A 152 6.85 -11.43 -22.93
C ASP A 152 5.66 -10.45 -22.87
N ILE A 153 4.72 -10.66 -21.95
CA ILE A 153 3.60 -9.75 -21.72
C ILE A 153 4.10 -8.37 -21.27
N LEU A 154 4.98 -8.33 -20.28
CA LEU A 154 5.50 -7.09 -19.68
C LEU A 154 6.37 -6.28 -20.63
N LYS A 155 7.19 -6.95 -21.48
CA LYS A 155 8.03 -6.29 -22.50
C LYS A 155 7.23 -5.53 -23.56
N GLN A 156 5.96 -5.85 -23.75
CA GLN A 156 5.09 -5.14 -24.70
C GLN A 156 4.62 -3.77 -24.17
N LYS A 157 4.72 -3.54 -22.86
CA LYS A 157 4.32 -2.25 -22.26
C LYS A 157 5.25 -1.12 -22.68
N LYS A 158 4.73 0.11 -22.66
CA LYS A 158 5.49 1.34 -23.00
C LYS A 158 6.32 1.20 -24.29
N LYS A 159 5.76 0.50 -25.30
CA LYS A 159 6.41 0.27 -26.59
C LYS A 159 7.80 -0.40 -26.44
N GLY A 160 7.93 -1.35 -25.52
CA GLY A 160 9.17 -2.05 -25.24
C GLY A 160 10.13 -1.36 -24.28
N ASN A 161 9.68 -0.33 -23.54
CA ASN A 161 10.50 0.43 -22.60
C ASN A 161 9.99 0.36 -21.15
N TYR A 162 9.18 -0.64 -20.81
CA TYR A 162 8.73 -0.84 -19.44
C TYR A 162 9.90 -1.28 -18.56
N ASN A 163 10.03 -0.71 -17.37
CA ASN A 163 11.13 -1.06 -16.47
C ASN A 163 10.87 -2.41 -15.80
N ILE A 164 11.71 -3.39 -16.12
CA ILE A 164 11.64 -4.74 -15.54
C ILE A 164 12.98 -5.04 -14.87
N ILE A 165 12.94 -5.22 -13.54
CA ILE A 165 14.10 -5.49 -12.70
C ILE A 165 13.97 -6.88 -12.09
N GLU A 166 15.02 -7.69 -12.21
CA GLU A 166 15.19 -8.96 -11.51
C GLU A 166 16.13 -8.75 -10.33
N ILE A 167 15.77 -9.26 -9.14
CA ILE A 167 16.59 -9.21 -7.93
C ILE A 167 17.05 -10.60 -7.54
N ASP A 168 18.29 -10.73 -7.08
CA ASP A 168 18.75 -11.95 -6.40
C ASP A 168 18.03 -12.09 -5.05
N GLU A 169 17.15 -13.06 -4.94
CA GLU A 169 16.37 -13.32 -3.72
C GLU A 169 17.23 -13.72 -2.50
N ASN A 170 18.47 -14.15 -2.73
CA ASN A 170 19.41 -14.53 -1.67
C ASN A 170 20.28 -13.37 -1.20
N TYR A 171 20.16 -12.20 -1.85
CA TYR A 171 20.94 -11.03 -1.46
C TYR A 171 20.59 -10.57 -0.04
N LYS A 172 21.65 -10.37 0.75
CA LYS A 172 21.55 -9.80 2.10
C LYS A 172 22.35 -8.50 2.13
N PRO A 173 21.69 -7.38 2.40
CA PRO A 173 22.39 -6.10 2.54
C PRO A 173 23.31 -6.11 3.76
N GLU A 174 24.28 -5.21 3.75
CA GLU A 174 25.18 -5.00 4.90
C GLU A 174 24.39 -4.64 6.17
N PRO A 175 24.88 -5.05 7.36
CA PRO A 175 24.16 -4.81 8.62
C PRO A 175 24.11 -3.34 9.05
N ILE A 176 24.98 -2.50 8.45
CA ILE A 176 25.03 -1.05 8.68
C ILE A 176 24.58 -0.33 7.41
N GLU A 177 23.58 0.51 7.56
CA GLU A 177 23.12 1.40 6.49
C GLU A 177 23.63 2.83 6.69
N LYS A 178 23.84 3.54 5.59
CA LYS A 178 24.40 4.88 5.54
C LYS A 178 23.50 5.84 4.81
N LYS A 179 23.41 7.05 5.31
CA LYS A 179 22.71 8.15 4.67
C LYS A 179 23.55 9.42 4.74
N GLN A 180 23.63 10.16 3.65
CA GLN A 180 24.35 11.45 3.62
C GLN A 180 23.38 12.62 3.59
N VAL A 181 23.58 13.56 4.48
CA VAL A 181 22.86 14.84 4.52
C VAL A 181 23.87 15.96 4.72
N PHE A 182 23.89 16.93 3.83
CA PHE A 182 24.81 18.08 3.89
C PHE A 182 26.31 17.66 3.98
N GLY A 183 26.68 16.56 3.30
CA GLY A 183 28.05 16.03 3.31
C GLY A 183 28.42 15.23 4.59
N ILE A 184 27.51 15.14 5.56
CA ILE A 184 27.68 14.37 6.78
C ILE A 184 27.06 13.00 6.60
N THR A 185 27.81 11.95 6.89
CA THR A 185 27.34 10.57 6.83
C THR A 185 26.74 10.15 8.17
N PHE A 186 25.51 9.68 8.13
CA PHE A 186 24.83 9.03 9.23
C PHE A 186 24.95 7.52 9.03
N GLU A 187 25.29 6.79 10.08
CA GLU A 187 25.36 5.34 10.09
C GLU A 187 24.45 4.78 11.19
N GLN A 188 23.69 3.74 10.85
CA GLN A 188 22.84 3.03 11.80
C GLN A 188 22.77 1.55 11.44
N GLY A 189 22.43 0.72 12.43
CA GLY A 189 22.05 -0.67 12.16
C GLY A 189 20.79 -0.72 11.32
N ARG A 190 20.71 -1.66 10.38
CA ARG A 190 19.47 -1.92 9.63
C ARG A 190 18.34 -2.28 10.58
N ASN A 191 17.13 -1.86 10.22
CA ASN A 191 15.94 -2.25 10.97
C ASN A 191 15.56 -3.70 10.66
N GLU A 192 16.18 -4.65 11.38
CA GLU A 192 15.89 -6.09 11.27
C GLU A 192 14.86 -6.58 12.31
N PHE A 193 14.14 -5.64 12.94
CA PHE A 193 13.11 -5.97 13.91
C PHE A 193 12.02 -6.85 13.27
N LYS A 194 11.78 -8.01 13.89
CA LYS A 194 10.79 -8.95 13.40
C LYS A 194 9.37 -8.56 13.82
N ILE A 195 8.48 -8.60 12.87
CA ILE A 195 7.05 -8.42 13.09
C ILE A 195 6.40 -9.78 12.89
N ASP A 196 6.07 -10.44 14.00
CA ASP A 196 5.42 -11.75 14.05
C ASP A 196 4.38 -11.78 15.18
N ASP A 197 3.74 -12.93 15.38
CA ASP A 197 2.64 -13.12 16.34
C ASP A 197 3.03 -12.73 17.78
N GLU A 198 4.30 -12.87 18.15
CA GLU A 198 4.79 -12.56 19.50
C GLU A 198 4.67 -11.07 19.83
N LEU A 199 4.79 -10.21 18.80
CA LEU A 199 4.74 -8.77 18.96
C LEU A 199 3.40 -8.27 19.52
N PHE A 200 2.32 -9.00 19.28
CA PHE A 200 0.94 -8.57 19.61
C PHE A 200 0.39 -9.18 20.90
N LYS A 201 1.23 -9.87 21.69
CA LYS A 201 0.79 -10.52 22.93
C LYS A 201 0.49 -9.56 24.08
N ASN A 202 1.06 -8.36 24.05
CA ASN A 202 0.83 -7.36 25.10
C ASN A 202 -0.45 -6.56 24.83
N ILE A 203 -1.59 -7.19 25.03
CA ILE A 203 -2.92 -6.53 24.88
C ILE A 203 -3.23 -5.77 26.16
N VAL A 204 -3.36 -4.44 26.07
CA VAL A 204 -3.57 -3.54 27.22
C VAL A 204 -5.03 -3.11 27.41
N SER A 205 -5.89 -3.24 26.40
CA SER A 205 -7.35 -2.99 26.48
C SER A 205 -8.07 -4.08 27.31
N GLU A 206 -9.33 -3.81 27.69
CA GLU A 206 -10.18 -4.80 28.39
C GLU A 206 -10.50 -5.99 27.48
N ASN A 207 -10.90 -5.74 26.22
CA ASN A 207 -11.10 -6.77 25.23
C ASN A 207 -9.75 -7.40 24.85
N LYS A 208 -9.64 -8.73 25.04
CA LYS A 208 -8.42 -9.51 24.77
C LYS A 208 -8.57 -10.43 23.55
N ASN A 209 -9.71 -10.38 22.86
CA ASN A 209 -9.99 -11.30 21.76
C ASN A 209 -9.37 -10.81 20.45
N LEU A 210 -8.19 -11.32 20.12
CA LEU A 210 -7.49 -11.05 18.87
C LEU A 210 -7.52 -12.31 17.99
N PRO A 211 -8.47 -12.42 17.03
CA PRO A 211 -8.54 -13.58 16.14
C PRO A 211 -7.38 -13.57 15.14
N LYS A 212 -7.09 -14.74 14.54
CA LYS A 212 -5.96 -14.94 13.64
C LYS A 212 -6.02 -14.02 12.42
N GLU A 213 -7.19 -13.81 11.86
CA GLU A 213 -7.38 -12.93 10.69
C GLU A 213 -7.02 -11.49 11.01
N ALA A 214 -7.39 -11.00 12.20
CA ALA A 214 -7.03 -9.66 12.64
C ALA A 214 -5.53 -9.55 12.97
N LEU A 215 -4.92 -10.60 13.49
CA LEU A 215 -3.49 -10.67 13.71
C LEU A 215 -2.72 -10.58 12.39
N ASP A 216 -3.15 -11.30 11.35
CA ASP A 216 -2.57 -11.22 10.01
C ASP A 216 -2.69 -9.80 9.44
N ASP A 217 -3.82 -9.13 9.64
CA ASP A 217 -4.04 -7.76 9.21
C ASP A 217 -3.14 -6.77 9.96
N LEU A 218 -2.92 -6.96 11.26
CA LEU A 218 -1.97 -6.16 12.04
C LEU A 218 -0.51 -6.38 11.57
N ILE A 219 -0.14 -7.62 11.22
CA ILE A 219 1.17 -7.92 10.63
C ILE A 219 1.35 -7.19 9.30
N VAL A 220 0.35 -7.26 8.40
CA VAL A 220 0.37 -6.54 7.14
C VAL A 220 0.52 -5.03 7.38
N ALA A 221 -0.26 -4.46 8.29
CA ALA A 221 -0.20 -3.04 8.60
C ALA A 221 1.17 -2.63 9.15
N MET A 222 1.71 -3.35 10.14
CA MET A 222 2.99 -3.03 10.78
C MET A 222 4.18 -3.16 9.81
N ILE A 223 4.23 -4.22 9.00
CA ILE A 223 5.29 -4.38 7.99
C ILE A 223 5.18 -3.28 6.92
N THR A 224 3.97 -2.91 6.52
CA THR A 224 3.77 -1.78 5.60
C THR A 224 4.34 -0.48 6.17
N LEU A 225 4.11 -0.20 7.45
CA LEU A 225 4.62 1.01 8.11
C LEU A 225 6.14 1.04 8.23
N LYS A 226 6.78 -0.12 8.39
CA LYS A 226 8.25 -0.22 8.46
C LYS A 226 8.94 0.37 7.22
N TYR A 227 8.24 0.44 6.09
CA TYR A 227 8.72 0.97 4.80
C TYR A 227 7.95 2.21 4.34
N THR A 228 7.22 2.87 5.25
CA THR A 228 6.44 4.07 4.97
C THR A 228 7.05 5.29 5.65
N GLN A 229 7.21 6.38 4.91
CA GLN A 229 7.76 7.65 5.46
C GLN A 229 6.93 8.13 6.65
N SER A 230 7.62 8.39 7.76
CA SER A 230 6.99 8.81 9.03
C SER A 230 6.55 10.29 9.01
N ASN A 231 5.56 10.68 9.83
CA ASN A 231 4.68 9.81 10.59
C ASN A 231 3.82 8.98 9.66
N SER A 232 3.58 7.74 10.03
CA SER A 232 2.75 6.84 9.21
C SER A 232 1.73 6.06 10.04
N VAL A 233 0.57 5.82 9.43
CA VAL A 233 -0.55 5.05 9.97
C VAL A 233 -1.12 4.19 8.84
N CYS A 234 -1.44 2.93 9.11
CA CYS A 234 -1.98 2.00 8.14
C CYS A 234 -3.25 1.32 8.68
N TYR A 235 -4.32 1.41 7.91
CA TYR A 235 -5.54 0.61 8.09
C TYR A 235 -5.42 -0.63 7.21
N ALA A 236 -5.74 -1.79 7.75
CA ALA A 236 -5.67 -3.06 7.03
C ALA A 236 -6.92 -3.91 7.26
N LYS A 237 -7.29 -4.68 6.26
CA LYS A 237 -8.41 -5.61 6.31
C LYS A 237 -8.21 -6.72 5.29
N ASP A 238 -8.50 -7.95 5.71
CA ASP A 238 -8.50 -9.11 4.82
C ASP A 238 -7.19 -9.32 4.05
N GLY A 239 -6.08 -9.13 4.76
CA GLY A 239 -4.72 -9.34 4.24
C GLY A 239 -4.20 -8.22 3.33
N GLN A 240 -4.80 -7.03 3.37
CA GLN A 240 -4.32 -5.87 2.61
C GLN A 240 -4.38 -4.58 3.40
N ALA A 241 -3.43 -3.68 3.15
CA ALA A 241 -3.55 -2.28 3.51
C ALA A 241 -4.69 -1.66 2.70
N ILE A 242 -5.62 -0.96 3.37
CA ILE A 242 -6.77 -0.31 2.76
C ILE A 242 -6.71 1.22 2.83
N GLY A 243 -5.81 1.76 3.63
CA GLY A 243 -5.54 3.19 3.72
C GLY A 243 -4.22 3.45 4.43
N ILE A 244 -3.30 4.14 3.78
CA ILE A 244 -1.97 4.48 4.29
C ILE A 244 -1.81 5.99 4.32
N GLY A 245 -1.51 6.53 5.48
CA GLY A 245 -1.04 7.91 5.66
C GLY A 245 0.47 7.91 5.84
N ALA A 246 1.17 8.73 5.07
CA ALA A 246 2.62 8.81 5.05
C ALA A 246 3.11 10.27 5.14
N GLY A 247 4.28 10.47 5.76
CA GLY A 247 5.00 11.74 5.73
C GLY A 247 4.29 12.90 6.45
N GLN A 248 3.39 12.63 7.38
CA GLN A 248 2.65 13.66 8.08
C GLN A 248 3.38 14.13 9.35
N GLN A 249 3.40 15.44 9.59
CA GLN A 249 4.04 16.03 10.77
C GLN A 249 3.19 15.87 12.05
N SER A 250 1.88 15.69 11.91
CA SER A 250 0.95 15.46 13.02
C SER A 250 0.35 14.07 12.97
N ARG A 251 0.35 13.36 14.11
CA ARG A 251 -0.23 12.01 14.21
C ARG A 251 -1.71 11.98 13.85
N ILE A 252 -2.49 12.93 14.36
CA ILE A 252 -3.92 12.98 14.05
C ILE A 252 -4.21 13.29 12.57
N HIS A 253 -3.39 14.11 11.90
CA HIS A 253 -3.53 14.33 10.46
C HIS A 253 -3.20 13.06 9.68
N CYS A 254 -2.20 12.30 10.13
CA CYS A 254 -1.86 11.02 9.53
C CYS A 254 -3.01 10.01 9.66
N THR A 255 -3.58 9.89 10.88
CA THR A 255 -4.72 9.00 11.15
C THR A 255 -5.95 9.38 10.32
N ARG A 256 -6.22 10.69 10.15
CA ARG A 256 -7.32 11.19 9.30
C ARG A 256 -7.08 10.87 7.83
N LEU A 257 -5.89 11.11 7.31
CA LEU A 257 -5.54 10.84 5.92
C LEU A 257 -5.68 9.35 5.59
N ALA A 258 -5.06 8.49 6.41
CA ALA A 258 -5.16 7.05 6.25
C ALA A 258 -6.61 6.55 6.34
N GLY A 259 -7.36 7.06 7.31
CA GLY A 259 -8.77 6.70 7.49
C GLY A 259 -9.66 7.16 6.33
N SER A 260 -9.41 8.35 5.76
CA SER A 260 -10.15 8.82 4.59
C SER A 260 -9.90 7.93 3.36
N LYS A 261 -8.67 7.45 3.15
CA LYS A 261 -8.35 6.48 2.11
C LYS A 261 -9.04 5.13 2.33
N ALA A 262 -9.06 4.65 3.59
CA ALA A 262 -9.77 3.42 3.96
C ALA A 262 -11.29 3.55 3.73
N ASP A 263 -11.87 4.71 4.04
CA ASP A 263 -13.27 5.01 3.79
C ASP A 263 -13.58 4.98 2.28
N VAL A 264 -12.73 5.60 1.44
CA VAL A 264 -12.86 5.56 -0.02
C VAL A 264 -12.78 4.12 -0.55
N TRP A 265 -11.85 3.30 -0.04
CA TRP A 265 -11.75 1.89 -0.42
C TRP A 265 -13.06 1.13 -0.13
N TRP A 266 -13.72 1.39 1.00
CA TRP A 266 -14.98 0.75 1.35
C TRP A 266 -16.16 1.31 0.55
N LEU A 267 -16.22 2.62 0.31
CA LEU A 267 -17.24 3.27 -0.50
C LEU A 267 -17.22 2.82 -1.97
N ARG A 268 -16.05 2.44 -2.50
CA ARG A 268 -15.93 1.86 -3.85
C ARG A 268 -16.65 0.52 -3.99
N GLN A 269 -16.94 -0.17 -2.89
CA GLN A 269 -17.67 -1.45 -2.84
C GLN A 269 -19.19 -1.26 -2.61
N ALA A 270 -19.66 -0.04 -2.41
CA ALA A 270 -21.08 0.25 -2.24
C ALA A 270 -21.87 -0.10 -3.51
N PRO A 271 -23.11 -0.63 -3.38
CA PRO A 271 -23.96 -0.93 -4.53
C PRO A 271 -24.14 0.26 -5.47
N GLN A 272 -24.26 1.48 -4.94
CA GLN A 272 -24.36 2.70 -5.72
C GLN A 272 -23.14 2.90 -6.62
N THR A 273 -21.93 2.61 -6.11
CA THR A 273 -20.67 2.75 -6.84
C THR A 273 -20.50 1.61 -7.86
N LEU A 274 -20.78 0.36 -7.44
CA LEU A 274 -20.65 -0.82 -8.32
C LEU A 274 -21.63 -0.81 -9.51
N ASN A 275 -22.75 -0.11 -9.38
CA ASN A 275 -23.78 -0.02 -10.42
C ASN A 275 -23.62 1.21 -11.33
N LEU A 276 -22.56 2.00 -11.19
CA LEU A 276 -22.28 3.13 -12.09
C LEU A 276 -22.10 2.63 -13.53
N LYS A 277 -22.82 3.28 -14.45
CA LYS A 277 -22.79 2.94 -15.89
C LYS A 277 -21.90 3.94 -16.62
N PHE A 278 -20.68 3.51 -16.89
CA PHE A 278 -19.69 4.31 -17.61
C PHE A 278 -19.89 4.21 -19.13
N ARG A 279 -19.59 5.27 -19.84
CA ARG A 279 -19.58 5.28 -21.30
C ARG A 279 -18.53 4.33 -21.84
N GLU A 280 -18.81 3.72 -22.96
CA GLU A 280 -17.82 2.93 -23.71
C GLU A 280 -16.62 3.79 -24.12
N GLY A 281 -15.43 3.18 -24.13
CA GLY A 281 -14.19 3.81 -24.57
C GLY A 281 -13.46 4.64 -23.52
N LEU A 282 -13.99 4.79 -22.30
CA LEU A 282 -13.24 5.45 -21.21
C LEU A 282 -12.04 4.61 -20.78
N GLY A 283 -10.91 5.29 -20.58
CA GLY A 283 -9.72 4.69 -19.99
C GLY A 283 -9.95 4.27 -18.52
N ARG A 284 -9.19 3.27 -18.04
CA ARG A 284 -9.28 2.83 -16.63
C ARG A 284 -9.02 3.98 -15.66
N ALA A 285 -8.05 4.85 -15.97
CA ALA A 285 -7.73 6.01 -15.15
C ALA A 285 -8.88 7.03 -15.08
N ASP A 286 -9.58 7.28 -16.19
CA ASP A 286 -10.72 8.21 -16.22
C ASP A 286 -11.87 7.69 -15.35
N VAL A 287 -12.14 6.39 -15.43
CA VAL A 287 -13.16 5.75 -14.61
C VAL A 287 -12.77 5.74 -13.13
N ASP A 288 -11.50 5.46 -12.80
CA ASP A 288 -11.01 5.55 -11.41
C ASP A 288 -11.14 6.95 -10.83
N ASN A 289 -10.82 7.98 -11.64
CA ASN A 289 -11.00 9.38 -11.27
C ASN A 289 -12.48 9.75 -11.07
N ALA A 290 -13.35 9.32 -11.97
CA ALA A 290 -14.78 9.56 -11.81
C ALA A 290 -15.38 8.88 -10.58
N ILE A 291 -14.93 7.66 -10.25
CA ILE A 291 -15.35 6.97 -9.01
C ILE A 291 -14.85 7.73 -7.78
N ASP A 292 -13.60 8.19 -7.79
CA ASP A 292 -13.00 8.92 -6.68
C ASP A 292 -13.79 10.21 -6.37
N LEU A 293 -14.11 10.97 -7.40
CA LEU A 293 -14.97 12.16 -7.29
C LEU A 293 -16.39 11.79 -6.82
N TYR A 294 -16.97 10.71 -7.33
CA TYR A 294 -18.34 10.28 -6.99
C TYR A 294 -18.48 9.91 -5.51
N VAL A 295 -17.50 9.17 -4.97
CA VAL A 295 -17.51 8.78 -3.56
C VAL A 295 -16.95 9.85 -2.63
N GLY A 296 -16.22 10.83 -3.17
CA GLY A 296 -15.65 11.97 -2.45
C GLY A 296 -16.68 13.06 -2.10
N ASP A 297 -16.20 14.13 -1.50
CA ASP A 297 -17.03 15.28 -1.11
C ASP A 297 -17.37 16.21 -2.30
N GLU A 298 -16.64 16.06 -3.42
CA GLU A 298 -16.77 16.90 -4.64
C GLU A 298 -17.69 16.27 -5.70
N SER A 299 -18.59 15.37 -5.30
CA SER A 299 -19.50 14.68 -6.22
C SER A 299 -20.45 15.60 -6.99
N GLU A 300 -20.80 16.76 -6.43
CA GLU A 300 -21.63 17.76 -7.10
C GLU A 300 -20.96 18.31 -8.35
N ASP A 301 -19.64 18.50 -8.33
CA ASP A 301 -18.89 18.98 -9.50
C ASP A 301 -18.89 17.96 -10.63
N LEU A 302 -18.75 16.68 -10.31
CA LEU A 302 -18.84 15.59 -11.28
C LEU A 302 -20.23 15.47 -11.89
N LEU A 303 -21.29 15.66 -11.08
CA LEU A 303 -22.68 15.44 -11.49
C LEU A 303 -23.35 16.68 -12.09
N ARG A 304 -22.63 17.79 -12.30
CA ARG A 304 -23.10 18.99 -13.02
C ARG A 304 -23.47 18.64 -14.47
N ASP A 305 -24.50 19.30 -14.98
CA ASP A 305 -24.86 19.22 -16.40
C ASP A 305 -23.71 19.75 -17.28
N GLY A 306 -23.39 19.05 -18.34
CA GLY A 306 -22.23 19.29 -19.21
C GLY A 306 -20.93 18.64 -18.70
N VAL A 307 -20.92 17.99 -17.53
CA VAL A 307 -19.75 17.29 -16.98
C VAL A 307 -20.01 15.79 -16.89
N TRP A 308 -21.11 15.38 -16.25
CA TRP A 308 -21.43 13.95 -16.05
C TRP A 308 -21.54 13.18 -17.36
N GLU A 309 -21.99 13.82 -18.44
CA GLU A 309 -22.16 13.24 -19.77
C GLU A 309 -20.81 12.77 -20.37
N ASN A 310 -19.69 13.27 -19.86
CA ASN A 310 -18.38 12.83 -20.31
C ASN A 310 -18.00 11.46 -19.75
N PHE A 311 -18.61 11.03 -18.65
CA PHE A 311 -18.24 9.82 -17.93
C PHE A 311 -19.31 8.74 -17.92
N PHE A 312 -20.58 9.11 -17.86
CA PHE A 312 -21.69 8.18 -17.63
C PHE A 312 -22.67 8.10 -18.81
N GLU A 313 -23.25 6.92 -18.99
CA GLU A 313 -24.36 6.72 -19.95
C GLU A 313 -25.66 7.35 -19.44
N VAL A 314 -25.85 7.30 -18.11
CA VAL A 314 -27.01 7.85 -17.41
C VAL A 314 -26.49 8.60 -16.19
N LYS A 315 -27.06 9.79 -15.94
CA LYS A 315 -26.69 10.60 -14.77
C LYS A 315 -26.91 9.81 -13.47
N PRO A 316 -25.85 9.53 -12.69
CA PRO A 316 -26.01 8.85 -11.41
C PRO A 316 -26.79 9.71 -10.41
N SER A 317 -27.49 9.06 -9.49
CA SER A 317 -27.98 9.76 -8.28
C SER A 317 -26.81 10.19 -7.41
N VAL A 318 -27.00 11.26 -6.66
CA VAL A 318 -26.00 11.68 -5.66
C VAL A 318 -25.87 10.59 -4.59
N PHE A 319 -24.65 10.22 -4.26
CA PHE A 319 -24.35 9.39 -3.10
C PHE A 319 -24.28 10.32 -1.88
N THR A 320 -25.38 10.44 -1.16
CA THR A 320 -25.51 11.41 -0.06
C THR A 320 -24.59 11.11 1.10
N ARG A 321 -24.32 12.12 1.94
CA ARG A 321 -23.52 11.95 3.13
C ARG A 321 -24.10 10.92 4.12
N GLU A 322 -25.41 10.89 4.22
CA GLU A 322 -26.14 9.93 5.05
C GLU A 322 -25.97 8.51 4.53
N GLU A 323 -26.19 8.28 3.24
CA GLU A 323 -26.00 6.97 2.61
C GLU A 323 -24.54 6.49 2.70
N LYS A 324 -23.57 7.40 2.49
CA LYS A 324 -22.15 7.09 2.69
C LYS A 324 -21.88 6.66 4.13
N ARG A 325 -22.44 7.39 5.13
CA ARG A 325 -22.26 7.05 6.54
C ARG A 325 -22.90 5.71 6.88
N GLU A 326 -24.10 5.42 6.39
CA GLU A 326 -24.76 4.14 6.57
C GLU A 326 -23.93 2.98 5.99
N TRP A 327 -23.30 3.16 4.84
CA TRP A 327 -22.41 2.16 4.25
C TRP A 327 -21.11 2.01 5.04
N LEU A 328 -20.48 3.10 5.44
CA LEU A 328 -19.26 3.08 6.26
C LEU A 328 -19.46 2.38 7.60
N ASN A 329 -20.63 2.53 8.23
CA ASN A 329 -20.97 1.86 9.49
C ASN A 329 -21.07 0.33 9.36
N LYS A 330 -21.13 -0.22 8.16
CA LYS A 330 -21.10 -1.67 7.89
C LYS A 330 -19.68 -2.22 7.81
N ASN A 331 -18.67 -1.35 7.75
CA ASN A 331 -17.29 -1.79 7.77
C ASN A 331 -16.87 -2.10 9.21
N GLU A 332 -16.51 -3.33 9.47
CA GLU A 332 -16.17 -3.85 10.79
C GLU A 332 -14.86 -4.62 10.74
N ASN A 333 -14.28 -4.87 11.91
CA ASN A 333 -13.10 -5.69 12.08
C ASN A 333 -11.86 -5.19 11.31
N VAL A 334 -11.74 -3.87 11.12
CA VAL A 334 -10.56 -3.25 10.52
C VAL A 334 -9.43 -3.22 11.54
N ALA A 335 -8.21 -3.54 11.09
CA ALA A 335 -6.99 -3.38 11.86
C ALA A 335 -6.35 -2.02 11.59
N LEU A 336 -5.70 -1.46 12.59
CA LEU A 336 -4.97 -0.20 12.52
C LEU A 336 -3.60 -0.37 13.15
N ALA A 337 -2.55 0.08 12.47
CA ALA A 337 -1.22 0.19 13.06
C ALA A 337 -0.68 1.62 12.96
N SER A 338 0.15 2.00 13.91
CA SER A 338 0.86 3.27 13.95
C SER A 338 2.35 3.05 14.17
N ASP A 339 3.20 3.77 13.44
CA ASP A 339 4.66 3.68 13.55
C ASP A 339 5.23 4.28 14.86
N ALA A 340 4.40 5.05 15.60
CA ALA A 340 4.69 5.56 16.94
C ALA A 340 3.40 5.64 17.78
N PHE A 341 3.52 6.00 19.05
CA PHE A 341 2.38 6.08 19.97
C PHE A 341 1.33 7.12 19.51
N PHE A 342 0.08 6.85 19.85
CA PHE A 342 -0.99 7.82 19.75
C PHE A 342 -0.93 8.80 20.95
N PRO A 343 -0.83 10.12 20.70
CA PRO A 343 -0.71 11.08 21.79
C PRO A 343 -2.02 11.29 22.57
N PHE A 344 -3.17 11.03 21.93
CA PHE A 344 -4.49 11.24 22.51
C PHE A 344 -5.53 10.27 21.94
N GLY A 345 -6.65 10.09 22.67
CA GLY A 345 -7.77 9.23 22.28
C GLY A 345 -8.53 9.70 21.01
N ASP A 346 -8.33 10.94 20.54
CA ASP A 346 -8.95 11.45 19.31
C ASP A 346 -8.56 10.67 18.06
N ASN A 347 -7.36 10.06 18.04
CA ASN A 347 -6.93 9.14 17.00
C ASN A 347 -7.80 7.88 16.98
N ILE A 348 -8.16 7.36 18.15
CA ILE A 348 -9.03 6.19 18.30
C ILE A 348 -10.46 6.52 17.89
N GLU A 349 -10.97 7.71 18.29
CA GLU A 349 -12.27 8.23 17.84
C GLU A 349 -12.36 8.32 16.31
N ARG A 350 -11.27 8.76 15.65
CA ARG A 350 -11.20 8.78 14.18
C ARG A 350 -11.20 7.37 13.61
N ALA A 351 -10.41 6.47 14.18
CA ALA A 351 -10.29 5.09 13.74
C ALA A 351 -11.62 4.33 13.83
N HIS A 352 -12.36 4.53 14.92
CA HIS A 352 -13.68 3.95 15.13
C HIS A 352 -14.64 4.23 13.97
N LYS A 353 -14.63 5.46 13.42
CA LYS A 353 -15.50 5.84 12.29
C LYS A 353 -15.24 5.08 11.00
N SER A 354 -14.10 4.43 10.88
CA SER A 354 -13.70 3.59 9.73
C SER A 354 -13.77 2.08 10.04
N GLY A 355 -14.47 1.69 11.13
CA GLY A 355 -14.70 0.29 11.48
C GLY A 355 -13.54 -0.41 12.17
N VAL A 356 -12.57 0.33 12.72
CA VAL A 356 -11.42 -0.25 13.43
C VAL A 356 -11.87 -0.95 14.69
N LYS A 357 -11.36 -2.17 14.86
CA LYS A 357 -11.57 -3.03 16.04
C LYS A 357 -10.25 -3.44 16.71
N TYR A 358 -9.19 -3.53 15.93
CA TYR A 358 -7.89 -4.04 16.36
C TYR A 358 -6.80 -3.01 16.11
N ILE A 359 -6.00 -2.71 17.13
CA ILE A 359 -5.00 -1.63 17.06
C ILE A 359 -3.66 -2.13 17.56
N ALA A 360 -2.58 -1.76 16.87
CA ALA A 360 -1.21 -1.95 17.30
C ALA A 360 -0.44 -0.63 17.24
N GLU A 361 0.23 -0.28 18.33
CA GLU A 361 1.10 0.87 18.45
C GLU A 361 2.18 0.63 19.52
N PRO A 362 3.26 1.41 19.55
CA PRO A 362 4.33 1.18 20.54
C PRO A 362 3.92 1.33 22.01
N GLY A 363 2.97 2.21 22.33
CA GLY A 363 2.78 2.70 23.71
C GLY A 363 3.89 3.65 24.13
N GLY A 364 3.88 4.05 25.40
CA GLY A 364 4.90 4.91 25.99
C GLY A 364 4.59 6.41 25.94
N SER A 365 3.36 6.77 25.61
CA SER A 365 2.86 8.14 25.76
C SER A 365 2.50 8.44 27.24
N VAL A 366 2.69 9.68 27.68
CA VAL A 366 2.15 10.14 28.97
C VAL A 366 0.62 10.07 29.05
N ARG A 367 -0.05 9.87 27.91
CA ARG A 367 -1.51 9.79 27.79
C ARG A 367 -2.01 8.42 27.29
N ASP A 368 -1.22 7.37 27.52
CA ASP A 368 -1.62 5.98 27.21
C ASP A 368 -2.94 5.60 27.89
N ASP A 369 -3.19 6.12 29.10
CA ASP A 369 -4.45 5.97 29.82
C ASP A 369 -5.66 6.42 29.00
N SER A 370 -5.59 7.59 28.37
CA SER A 370 -6.65 8.13 27.51
C SER A 370 -6.89 7.30 26.25
N VAL A 371 -5.82 6.76 25.67
CA VAL A 371 -5.90 5.89 24.49
C VAL A 371 -6.55 4.55 24.85
N ILE A 372 -6.14 3.93 25.96
CA ILE A 372 -6.71 2.68 26.46
C ILE A 372 -8.20 2.88 26.82
N GLU A 373 -8.54 3.94 27.53
CA GLU A 373 -9.93 4.26 27.91
C GLU A 373 -10.84 4.41 26.68
N THR A 374 -10.35 5.10 25.63
CA THR A 374 -11.09 5.26 24.38
C THR A 374 -11.26 3.92 23.64
N CYS A 375 -10.23 3.06 23.63
CA CYS A 375 -10.34 1.72 23.07
C CYS A 375 -11.38 0.87 23.83
N ASN A 376 -11.39 0.93 25.17
CA ASN A 376 -12.36 0.22 26.01
C ASN A 376 -13.79 0.69 25.78
N LYS A 377 -13.99 2.01 25.61
CA LYS A 377 -15.30 2.60 25.25
C LYS A 377 -15.94 1.97 24.03
N TYR A 378 -15.11 1.57 23.04
CA TYR A 378 -15.55 0.98 21.77
C TYR A 378 -15.31 -0.53 21.69
N ASP A 379 -15.00 -1.18 22.82
CA ASP A 379 -14.71 -2.61 22.89
C ASP A 379 -13.61 -3.04 21.87
N MET A 380 -12.60 -2.21 21.67
CA MET A 380 -11.47 -2.48 20.77
C MET A 380 -10.37 -3.27 21.47
N VAL A 381 -9.57 -3.99 20.69
CA VAL A 381 -8.34 -4.64 21.13
C VAL A 381 -7.17 -3.71 20.83
N LEU A 382 -6.39 -3.37 21.86
CA LEU A 382 -5.18 -2.54 21.74
C LEU A 382 -3.95 -3.32 22.18
N CYS A 383 -2.99 -3.48 21.27
CA CYS A 383 -1.70 -4.11 21.51
C CYS A 383 -0.60 -3.03 21.61
N PHE A 384 0.18 -3.05 22.69
CA PHE A 384 1.40 -2.27 22.80
C PHE A 384 2.59 -3.10 22.34
N THR A 385 3.20 -2.69 21.23
CA THR A 385 4.33 -3.39 20.61
C THR A 385 5.69 -3.08 21.25
N GLY A 386 5.78 -1.96 21.98
CA GLY A 386 7.03 -1.48 22.56
C GLY A 386 8.08 -1.02 21.55
N MET A 387 7.77 -1.05 20.25
CA MET A 387 8.73 -0.73 19.18
C MET A 387 8.21 0.35 18.24
N ARG A 388 8.95 1.45 18.18
CA ARG A 388 8.75 2.54 17.19
C ARG A 388 9.37 2.14 15.86
N LEU A 389 8.66 2.39 14.75
CA LEU A 389 9.04 2.02 13.39
C LEU A 389 9.26 3.23 12.47
N PHE A 390 9.92 4.28 12.95
CA PHE A 390 10.19 5.45 12.11
C PHE A 390 11.05 5.08 10.90
N HIS A 391 10.66 5.60 9.75
CA HIS A 391 11.35 5.46 8.47
C HIS A 391 11.52 6.85 7.84
N HIS A 392 12.78 7.21 7.56
CA HIS A 392 13.13 8.52 7.00
C HIS A 392 14.14 8.42 5.86
#